data_198ba4a14d81b7d0ed035a812ac29eae
#
_entry.id   198ba4a14d81b7d0ed035a812ac29eae
#
_cell.length_a   1.000
_cell.length_b   1.000
_cell.length_c   1.000
_cell.angle_alpha   90.00
_cell.angle_beta   90.00
_cell.angle_gamma   90.00
#
_symmetry.space_group_name_H-M   'P 1'
#
loop_
_entity.id
_entity.type
_entity.pdbx_description
1 polymer ?
#
loop_
_entity_poly.entity_id
_entity_poly.type
_entity_poly.pdbx_seq_one_letter_code
_entity_poly.pdbx_strand_id
1 'polypeptide(L)'
;MSDRPVWLVLADPLSTRIFLDCGIAEQLAERYGPRLQPVFLFDGEETDGWAARFDGRGVLFSQDLVPPSARALERVLGRGDRWLDQRFGYYPLAIRLNYRHGFHLERMQPGHANWLLDSARIGPLPRWDGFERAMQRWHFSPRRHVSHSLLERLRAERPAIVFSNLQMQAAVPYIVAARRLGLALVGYVASWDHTVGKGVISSHLDRYVVQNDVMRDDLARYHDVDPARVVVAGWPQTDVFHVQRPRSAYESLVPRYGLDPARPVVLVMGNTPTNAPYEGRFVERLIAWREATADAPQLLFRPHPRDREWRERFAPALTASAAAVQEPSYTDLETLATLLQHGDCVVANAGTILLDALVNDRPAVCVLYDEGAPPGESWALKNVVGEHYRELIESGAFLRADRFEDVVAGIQRCLEAPGELAEQRRRVVHAVVGDVDGHAAERVVEAIAGGIEE
;
A
#
# COMPACT_ATOMS: atom_id res chain seq x y z
N MET A 1 14.85 1.33 32.27
CA MET A 1 14.60 1.62 30.84
C MET A 1 15.81 2.37 30.28
N SER A 2 16.34 1.94 29.15
CA SER A 2 17.50 2.57 28.50
C SER A 2 17.15 4.00 28.07
N ASP A 3 18.07 4.96 28.29
CA ASP A 3 17.91 6.38 27.93
C ASP A 3 18.12 6.65 26.41
N ARG A 4 18.11 5.59 25.61
CA ARG A 4 18.41 5.63 24.16
C ARG A 4 17.25 6.27 23.38
N PRO A 5 17.53 7.08 22.35
CA PRO A 5 16.52 7.58 21.45
C PRO A 5 15.86 6.43 20.65
N VAL A 6 14.61 6.66 20.25
CA VAL A 6 13.87 5.78 19.36
C VAL A 6 13.60 6.54 18.06
N TRP A 7 14.23 6.11 16.98
CA TRP A 7 13.99 6.69 15.66
C TRP A 7 12.79 6.03 15.00
N LEU A 8 11.74 6.79 14.76
CA LEU A 8 10.59 6.38 13.97
C LEU A 8 10.83 6.79 12.51
N VAL A 9 11.29 5.83 11.71
CA VAL A 9 11.60 6.04 10.30
C VAL A 9 10.33 5.92 9.47
N LEU A 10 9.81 7.07 9.05
CA LEU A 10 8.65 7.23 8.19
C LEU A 10 9.10 7.13 6.74
N ALA A 11 8.83 5.99 6.12
CA ALA A 11 9.52 5.57 4.91
C ALA A 11 8.86 6.03 3.60
N ASP A 12 7.55 6.26 3.61
CA ASP A 12 6.75 6.72 2.47
C ASP A 12 5.40 7.32 2.93
N PRO A 13 4.71 8.11 2.08
CA PRO A 13 3.47 8.78 2.45
C PRO A 13 2.35 7.84 2.91
N LEU A 14 2.18 6.66 2.30
CA LEU A 14 1.09 5.73 2.65
C LEU A 14 1.30 5.09 4.02
N SER A 15 2.51 4.61 4.30
CA SER A 15 2.82 4.03 5.60
C SER A 15 2.86 5.10 6.70
N THR A 16 3.30 6.32 6.38
CA THR A 16 3.26 7.47 7.29
C THR A 16 1.84 7.80 7.69
N ARG A 17 0.91 7.84 6.74
CA ARG A 17 -0.52 8.03 7.02
C ARG A 17 -1.05 6.97 8.00
N ILE A 18 -0.72 5.70 7.81
CA ILE A 18 -1.13 4.61 8.71
C ILE A 18 -0.62 4.89 10.13
N PHE A 19 0.66 5.23 10.27
CA PHE A 19 1.26 5.49 11.59
C PHE A 19 0.66 6.70 12.29
N LEU A 20 0.32 7.76 11.54
CA LEU A 20 -0.24 8.99 12.08
C LEU A 20 -1.75 8.91 12.28
N ASP A 21 -2.50 8.49 11.28
CA ASP A 21 -3.97 8.58 11.30
C ASP A 21 -4.63 7.41 12.05
N CYS A 22 -3.87 6.31 12.30
CA CYS A 22 -4.34 5.21 13.15
C CYS A 22 -3.84 5.31 14.60
N GLY A 23 -3.22 6.42 15.01
CA GLY A 23 -2.81 6.67 16.39
C GLY A 23 -1.55 5.92 16.86
N ILE A 24 -0.81 5.25 15.97
CA ILE A 24 0.43 4.52 16.34
C ILE A 24 1.51 5.51 16.79
N ALA A 25 1.72 6.59 16.04
CA ALA A 25 2.76 7.56 16.36
C ALA A 25 2.47 8.31 17.67
N GLU A 26 1.21 8.62 17.94
CA GLU A 26 0.75 9.22 19.19
C GLU A 26 1.02 8.31 20.38
N GLN A 27 0.63 7.04 20.32
CA GLN A 27 0.87 6.05 21.39
C GLN A 27 2.38 5.82 21.61
N LEU A 28 3.19 5.75 20.53
CA LEU A 28 4.65 5.69 20.66
C LEU A 28 5.21 6.97 21.29
N ALA A 29 4.63 8.13 20.96
CA ALA A 29 5.02 9.41 21.53
C ALA A 29 4.69 9.51 23.03
N GLU A 30 3.56 8.97 23.46
CA GLU A 30 3.20 8.85 24.88
C GLU A 30 4.17 7.92 25.62
N ARG A 31 4.49 6.77 25.03
CA ARG A 31 5.35 5.76 25.66
C ARG A 31 6.82 6.19 25.77
N TYR A 32 7.37 6.79 24.72
CA TYR A 32 8.80 7.14 24.66
C TYR A 32 9.10 8.61 24.97
N GLY A 33 8.09 9.46 25.01
CA GLY A 33 8.25 10.89 25.34
C GLY A 33 9.21 11.59 24.39
N PRO A 34 10.14 12.40 24.92
CA PRO A 34 11.12 13.16 24.12
C PRO A 34 12.18 12.26 23.44
N ARG A 35 12.24 10.98 23.78
CA ARG A 35 13.14 10.02 23.12
C ARG A 35 12.66 9.60 21.73
N LEU A 36 11.36 9.73 21.42
CA LEU A 36 10.85 9.45 20.09
C LEU A 36 11.26 10.54 19.12
N GLN A 37 12.00 10.18 18.10
CA GLN A 37 12.50 11.08 17.06
C GLN A 37 12.02 10.62 15.69
N PRO A 38 11.14 11.36 15.02
CA PRO A 38 10.70 11.03 13.67
C PRO A 38 11.78 11.31 12.65
N VAL A 39 11.91 10.42 11.67
CA VAL A 39 12.86 10.50 10.55
C VAL A 39 12.11 10.30 9.25
N PHE A 40 11.94 11.34 8.44
CA PHE A 40 11.28 11.25 7.15
C PHE A 40 12.28 10.86 6.05
N LEU A 41 11.97 9.82 5.28
CA LEU A 41 12.79 9.37 4.15
C LEU A 41 12.36 9.95 2.80
N PHE A 42 11.35 10.79 2.79
CA PHE A 42 10.78 11.42 1.59
C PHE A 42 10.51 12.89 1.86
N ASP A 43 10.42 13.66 0.78
CA ASP A 43 10.04 15.07 0.78
C ASP A 43 8.72 15.23 0.01
N GLY A 44 7.86 16.15 0.41
CA GLY A 44 6.58 16.44 -0.23
C GLY A 44 5.81 17.52 0.53
N GLU A 45 4.75 18.02 -0.10
CA GLU A 45 3.91 19.08 0.51
C GLU A 45 3.25 18.62 1.82
N GLU A 46 2.95 17.33 1.93
CA GLU A 46 2.35 16.74 3.13
C GLU A 46 3.35 16.60 4.29
N THR A 47 4.65 16.57 3.99
CA THR A 47 5.70 16.27 4.98
C THR A 47 5.76 17.32 6.08
N ASP A 48 5.61 18.60 5.74
CA ASP A 48 5.63 19.70 6.71
C ASP A 48 4.44 19.60 7.68
N GLY A 49 3.23 19.29 7.17
CA GLY A 49 2.05 19.07 7.98
C GLY A 49 2.17 17.86 8.91
N TRP A 50 2.77 16.77 8.43
CA TRP A 50 3.04 15.60 9.25
C TRP A 50 4.14 15.82 10.27
N ALA A 51 5.20 16.55 9.91
CA ALA A 51 6.28 16.92 10.83
C ALA A 51 5.77 17.77 11.99
N ALA A 52 4.81 18.67 11.74
CA ALA A 52 4.18 19.49 12.75
C ALA A 52 3.41 18.68 13.83
N ARG A 53 2.96 17.47 13.50
CA ARG A 53 2.30 16.55 14.48
C ARG A 53 3.28 16.02 15.55
N PHE A 54 4.58 16.15 15.32
CA PHE A 54 5.62 15.76 16.28
C PHE A 54 6.17 16.94 17.07
N ASP A 55 5.33 17.86 17.46
CA ASP A 55 5.63 19.14 18.08
C ASP A 55 6.75 19.05 19.16
N GLY A 56 7.81 19.86 19.00
CA GLY A 56 8.95 19.92 19.90
C GLY A 56 9.93 18.73 19.86
N ARG A 57 9.75 17.77 18.95
CA ARG A 57 10.54 16.53 18.90
C ARG A 57 11.57 16.55 17.76
N GLY A 58 12.53 17.24 17.68
CA GLY A 58 13.62 17.24 16.69
C GLY A 58 13.41 16.32 15.46
N VAL A 59 12.59 16.76 14.50
CA VAL A 59 12.33 16.02 13.25
C VAL A 59 13.60 15.97 12.41
N LEU A 60 13.94 14.79 11.88
CA LEU A 60 15.06 14.59 10.97
C LEU A 60 14.57 14.28 9.56
N PHE A 61 15.27 14.78 8.57
CA PHE A 61 15.04 14.45 7.17
C PHE A 61 16.22 13.64 6.63
N SER A 62 15.94 12.70 5.74
CA SER A 62 16.97 11.84 5.13
C SER A 62 18.08 12.64 4.44
N GLN A 63 17.77 13.79 3.89
CA GLN A 63 18.75 14.69 3.28
C GLN A 63 19.79 15.23 4.27
N ASP A 64 19.44 15.38 5.55
CA ASP A 64 20.33 15.83 6.62
C ASP A 64 21.28 14.72 7.07
N LEU A 65 20.85 13.47 6.92
CA LEU A 65 21.58 12.26 7.31
C LEU A 65 22.48 11.72 6.19
N VAL A 66 22.07 11.92 4.94
CA VAL A 66 22.78 11.48 3.73
C VAL A 66 22.97 12.67 2.79
N PRO A 67 24.08 13.39 2.89
CA PRO A 67 24.29 14.62 2.14
C PRO A 67 24.29 14.40 0.61
N PRO A 68 23.93 15.44 -0.18
CA PRO A 68 23.83 15.35 -1.64
C PRO A 68 25.10 14.89 -2.35
N SER A 69 26.27 15.14 -1.78
CA SER A 69 27.57 14.68 -2.30
C SER A 69 27.70 13.15 -2.26
N ALA A 70 27.26 12.49 -1.19
CA ALA A 70 27.21 11.03 -1.09
C ALA A 70 26.22 10.46 -2.11
N ARG A 71 25.06 11.10 -2.28
CA ARG A 71 24.07 10.72 -3.30
C ARG A 71 24.57 10.89 -4.75
N ALA A 72 25.51 11.80 -5.00
CA ALA A 72 26.10 11.97 -6.33
C ALA A 72 27.04 10.82 -6.68
N LEU A 73 27.86 10.37 -5.73
CA LEU A 73 28.73 9.21 -5.91
C LEU A 73 27.90 7.92 -6.04
N GLU A 74 26.87 7.74 -5.20
CA GLU A 74 25.89 6.66 -5.32
C GLU A 74 25.16 6.70 -6.67
N ARG A 75 24.86 7.88 -7.22
CA ARG A 75 24.26 8.02 -8.56
C ARG A 75 25.20 7.61 -9.68
N VAL A 76 26.49 7.85 -9.56
CA VAL A 76 27.48 7.46 -10.58
C VAL A 76 27.77 5.97 -10.50
N LEU A 77 27.98 5.43 -9.31
CA LEU A 77 28.15 3.99 -9.06
C LEU A 77 26.84 3.24 -9.26
N GLY A 78 25.71 3.83 -8.89
CA GLY A 78 24.36 3.25 -8.96
C GLY A 78 23.72 3.24 -10.36
N ARG A 79 24.38 3.68 -11.43
CA ARG A 79 23.86 3.46 -12.80
C ARG A 79 24.00 2.02 -13.23
N GLY A 80 25.07 1.35 -12.86
CA GLY A 80 25.21 -0.10 -13.00
C GLY A 80 24.37 -0.87 -11.97
N ASP A 81 24.33 -0.37 -10.74
CA ASP A 81 23.56 -0.94 -9.65
C ASP A 81 22.04 -0.85 -9.85
N ARG A 82 21.50 0.23 -10.46
CA ARG A 82 20.08 0.31 -10.81
C ARG A 82 19.66 -0.77 -11.80
N TRP A 83 20.50 -1.10 -12.76
CA TRP A 83 20.23 -2.19 -13.69
C TRP A 83 20.25 -3.54 -12.97
N LEU A 84 21.20 -3.75 -12.05
CA LEU A 84 21.29 -4.93 -11.21
C LEU A 84 20.14 -4.98 -10.18
N ASP A 85 19.75 -3.87 -9.57
CA ASP A 85 18.61 -3.80 -8.66
C ASP A 85 17.27 -4.00 -9.36
N GLN A 86 17.09 -3.49 -10.57
CA GLN A 86 15.93 -3.78 -11.39
C GLN A 86 15.90 -5.25 -11.81
N ARG A 87 17.04 -5.87 -12.05
CA ARG A 87 17.12 -7.28 -12.48
C ARG A 87 17.20 -8.28 -11.34
N PHE A 88 17.77 -7.91 -10.22
CA PHE A 88 18.04 -8.83 -9.11
C PHE A 88 17.46 -8.38 -7.76
N GLY A 89 17.07 -7.12 -7.60
CA GLY A 89 16.61 -6.57 -6.33
C GLY A 89 15.11 -6.45 -6.20
N TYR A 90 14.45 -5.72 -7.11
CA TYR A 90 13.06 -5.29 -6.90
C TYR A 90 12.00 -6.35 -7.28
N TYR A 91 12.26 -7.14 -8.33
CA TYR A 91 11.27 -8.09 -8.86
C TYR A 91 11.66 -9.59 -8.82
N PRO A 92 12.82 -10.01 -8.30
CA PRO A 92 13.21 -11.43 -8.38
C PRO A 92 12.24 -12.34 -7.64
N LEU A 93 11.64 -11.85 -6.55
CA LEU A 93 10.67 -12.61 -5.77
C LEU A 93 9.37 -12.80 -6.54
N ALA A 94 8.82 -11.73 -7.11
CA ALA A 94 7.61 -11.80 -7.94
C ALA A 94 7.80 -12.75 -9.13
N ILE A 95 8.99 -12.73 -9.76
CA ILE A 95 9.32 -13.65 -10.85
C ILE A 95 9.39 -15.10 -10.35
N ARG A 96 10.03 -15.35 -9.22
CA ARG A 96 10.16 -16.68 -8.64
C ARG A 96 8.80 -17.27 -8.30
N LEU A 97 7.92 -16.48 -7.67
CA LEU A 97 6.56 -16.88 -7.35
C LEU A 97 5.77 -17.21 -8.62
N ASN A 98 5.84 -16.34 -9.61
CA ASN A 98 5.19 -16.54 -10.89
C ASN A 98 5.67 -17.83 -11.59
N TYR A 99 6.97 -18.13 -11.55
CA TYR A 99 7.51 -19.37 -12.12
C TYR A 99 7.12 -20.63 -11.34
N ARG A 100 7.07 -20.57 -10.01
CA ARG A 100 6.67 -21.71 -9.18
C ARG A 100 5.18 -22.07 -9.31
N HIS A 101 4.33 -21.07 -9.49
CA HIS A 101 2.88 -21.26 -9.56
C HIS A 101 2.33 -21.37 -10.98
N GLY A 102 3.18 -21.56 -11.98
CA GLY A 102 2.74 -21.75 -13.36
C GLY A 102 2.11 -20.52 -13.99
N PHE A 103 2.54 -19.34 -13.53
CA PHE A 103 2.05 -18.08 -14.04
C PHE A 103 2.40 -17.95 -15.53
N HIS A 104 1.39 -17.81 -16.38
CA HIS A 104 1.59 -17.65 -17.81
C HIS A 104 1.94 -16.19 -18.13
N LEU A 105 3.18 -15.93 -18.47
CA LEU A 105 3.66 -14.63 -18.99
C LEU A 105 2.81 -14.10 -20.15
N GLU A 106 2.13 -14.99 -20.86
CA GLU A 106 1.20 -14.70 -21.96
C GLU A 106 0.01 -13.81 -21.54
N ARG A 107 -0.33 -13.79 -20.25
CA ARG A 107 -1.39 -12.94 -19.69
C ARG A 107 -0.90 -11.58 -19.23
N MET A 108 0.39 -11.34 -19.30
CA MET A 108 0.99 -10.07 -18.87
C MET A 108 1.26 -9.18 -20.07
N GLN A 109 1.09 -7.91 -19.88
CA GLN A 109 1.07 -6.86 -20.87
C GLN A 109 2.42 -6.47 -21.43
N PRO A 110 2.50 -5.87 -22.64
CA PRO A 110 3.75 -5.46 -23.28
C PRO A 110 4.64 -4.59 -22.39
N GLY A 111 4.10 -3.60 -21.70
CA GLY A 111 4.90 -2.72 -20.83
C GLY A 111 5.40 -3.36 -19.53
N HIS A 112 4.67 -4.34 -19.02
CA HIS A 112 5.06 -5.15 -17.84
C HIS A 112 5.78 -6.41 -18.26
N ALA A 113 5.37 -7.00 -19.36
CA ALA A 113 6.04 -8.15 -19.95
C ALA A 113 7.51 -7.84 -20.29
N ASN A 114 7.85 -6.59 -20.61
CA ASN A 114 9.22 -6.25 -20.95
C ASN A 114 10.21 -6.44 -19.80
N TRP A 115 9.89 -6.06 -18.56
CA TRP A 115 10.79 -6.35 -17.45
C TRP A 115 10.67 -7.79 -16.95
N LEU A 116 9.50 -8.41 -17.01
CA LEU A 116 9.32 -9.84 -16.71
C LEU A 116 9.97 -10.73 -17.75
N LEU A 117 9.85 -10.41 -19.04
CA LEU A 117 10.56 -11.10 -20.13
C LEU A 117 12.07 -10.87 -20.04
N ASP A 118 12.50 -9.65 -19.72
CA ASP A 118 13.89 -9.35 -19.42
C ASP A 118 14.39 -10.10 -18.19
N SER A 119 13.52 -10.33 -17.23
CA SER A 119 13.79 -11.10 -16.02
C SER A 119 13.70 -12.60 -16.26
N ALA A 120 12.85 -13.06 -17.18
CA ALA A 120 12.83 -14.44 -17.67
C ALA A 120 14.16 -14.83 -18.35
N ARG A 121 14.87 -13.87 -18.92
CA ARG A 121 16.25 -14.05 -19.44
C ARG A 121 17.30 -14.31 -18.34
N ILE A 122 16.96 -14.12 -17.05
CA ILE A 122 17.80 -14.53 -15.92
C ILE A 122 17.91 -16.08 -15.83
N GLY A 123 17.06 -16.80 -16.56
CA GLY A 123 17.11 -18.25 -16.68
C GLY A 123 16.69 -18.97 -15.40
N PRO A 124 17.36 -20.08 -15.03
CA PRO A 124 16.96 -20.93 -13.90
C PRO A 124 17.31 -20.33 -12.52
N LEU A 125 18.06 -19.23 -12.43
CA LEU A 125 18.53 -18.64 -11.16
C LEU A 125 17.42 -18.43 -10.12
N PRO A 126 16.23 -17.90 -10.45
CA PRO A 126 15.14 -17.76 -9.48
C PRO A 126 14.60 -19.08 -8.94
N ARG A 127 14.92 -20.21 -9.55
CA ARG A 127 14.50 -21.55 -9.10
C ARG A 127 15.49 -22.22 -8.15
N TRP A 128 16.65 -21.62 -7.94
CA TRP A 128 17.68 -22.13 -7.05
C TRP A 128 17.28 -21.90 -5.58
N ASP A 129 17.38 -22.92 -4.74
CA ASP A 129 16.98 -22.86 -3.32
C ASP A 129 17.81 -21.91 -2.45
N GLY A 130 18.97 -21.48 -2.93
CA GLY A 130 19.80 -20.46 -2.30
C GLY A 130 19.56 -19.04 -2.77
N PHE A 131 18.58 -18.83 -3.67
CA PHE A 131 18.38 -17.54 -4.33
C PHE A 131 18.02 -16.44 -3.35
N GLU A 132 17.12 -16.69 -2.38
CA GLU A 132 16.73 -15.71 -1.36
C GLU A 132 17.93 -15.28 -0.52
N ARG A 133 18.73 -16.22 -0.06
CA ARG A 133 19.95 -15.92 0.73
C ARG A 133 20.96 -15.14 -0.08
N ALA A 134 21.09 -15.44 -1.37
CA ALA A 134 21.95 -14.67 -2.26
C ALA A 134 21.45 -13.24 -2.43
N MET A 135 20.13 -13.06 -2.58
CA MET A 135 19.49 -11.74 -2.68
C MET A 135 19.61 -10.97 -1.36
N GLN A 136 19.42 -11.60 -0.21
CA GLN A 136 19.66 -11.01 1.11
C GLN A 136 21.08 -10.45 1.22
N ARG A 137 22.07 -11.26 0.88
CA ARG A 137 23.50 -10.89 0.95
C ARG A 137 23.84 -9.75 -0.03
N TRP A 138 23.24 -9.77 -1.21
CA TRP A 138 23.48 -8.77 -2.24
C TRP A 138 22.80 -7.45 -1.89
N HIS A 139 21.49 -7.49 -1.65
CA HIS A 139 20.68 -6.30 -1.44
C HIS A 139 21.05 -5.54 -0.16
N PHE A 140 21.34 -6.27 0.92
CA PHE A 140 21.75 -5.70 2.21
C PHE A 140 23.27 -5.74 2.42
N SER A 141 24.05 -5.71 1.35
CA SER A 141 25.51 -5.68 1.45
C SER A 141 26.00 -4.34 2.02
N PRO A 142 26.85 -4.37 3.07
CA PRO A 142 27.47 -3.15 3.61
C PRO A 142 28.30 -2.36 2.59
N ARG A 143 28.77 -3.02 1.53
CA ARG A 143 29.56 -2.36 0.46
C ARG A 143 28.71 -1.46 -0.42
N ARG A 144 27.42 -1.68 -0.46
CA ARG A 144 26.48 -0.94 -1.34
C ARG A 144 25.81 0.27 -0.68
N HIS A 145 25.70 0.26 0.65
CA HIS A 145 24.84 1.17 1.39
C HIS A 145 25.55 1.88 2.56
N VAL A 146 26.83 2.22 2.43
CA VAL A 146 27.55 2.90 3.51
C VAL A 146 27.52 4.41 3.30
N SER A 147 26.62 5.10 4.02
CA SER A 147 26.76 6.52 4.29
C SER A 147 27.61 6.71 5.55
N HIS A 148 28.75 7.39 5.41
CA HIS A 148 29.66 7.63 6.54
C HIS A 148 29.01 8.52 7.62
N SER A 149 28.31 9.57 7.20
CA SER A 149 27.60 10.50 8.09
C SER A 149 26.47 9.79 8.85
N LEU A 150 25.67 8.94 8.19
CA LEU A 150 24.64 8.14 8.87
C LEU A 150 25.27 7.19 9.89
N LEU A 151 26.37 6.53 9.53
CA LEU A 151 27.04 5.58 10.41
C LEU A 151 27.64 6.27 11.65
N GLU A 152 28.22 7.46 11.49
CA GLU A 152 28.75 8.26 12.61
C GLU A 152 27.62 8.71 13.56
N ARG A 153 26.51 9.17 13.00
CA ARG A 153 25.37 9.59 13.80
C ARG A 153 24.76 8.42 14.57
N LEU A 154 24.55 7.28 13.92
CA LEU A 154 24.06 6.08 14.58
C LEU A 154 25.01 5.55 15.67
N ARG A 155 26.34 5.74 15.51
CA ARG A 155 27.31 5.41 16.57
C ARG A 155 27.17 6.32 17.78
N ALA A 156 27.00 7.61 17.53
CA ALA A 156 26.91 8.62 18.60
C ALA A 156 25.61 8.47 19.41
N GLU A 157 24.48 8.31 18.73
CA GLU A 157 23.16 8.29 19.36
C GLU A 157 22.70 6.91 19.81
N ARG A 158 23.15 5.84 19.11
CA ARG A 158 22.76 4.45 19.36
C ARG A 158 21.24 4.23 19.50
N PRO A 159 20.42 4.75 18.58
CA PRO A 159 18.97 4.64 18.68
C PRO A 159 18.50 3.18 18.51
N ALA A 160 17.30 2.87 19.05
CA ALA A 160 16.48 1.82 18.49
C ALA A 160 15.78 2.37 17.25
N ILE A 161 15.60 1.57 16.21
CA ILE A 161 15.03 2.04 14.93
C ILE A 161 13.77 1.27 14.59
N VAL A 162 12.69 2.01 14.35
CA VAL A 162 11.40 1.51 13.92
C VAL A 162 11.12 1.97 12.50
N PHE A 163 10.81 1.07 11.59
CA PHE A 163 10.46 1.38 10.21
C PHE A 163 8.96 1.26 9.98
N SER A 164 8.34 2.31 9.46
CA SER A 164 6.93 2.29 9.06
C SER A 164 6.68 1.44 7.80
N ASN A 165 7.72 1.19 7.00
CA ASN A 165 7.66 0.33 5.83
C ASN A 165 9.04 -0.22 5.47
N LEU A 166 9.19 -1.54 5.54
CA LEU A 166 10.44 -2.25 5.22
C LEU A 166 10.73 -2.37 3.72
N GLN A 167 9.73 -2.16 2.87
CA GLN A 167 9.87 -2.32 1.42
C GLN A 167 10.49 -1.13 0.69
N MET A 168 10.69 -0.02 1.40
CA MET A 168 11.21 1.18 0.77
C MET A 168 12.73 1.12 0.62
N GLN A 169 13.21 1.33 -0.61
CA GLN A 169 14.65 1.36 -0.91
C GLN A 169 15.43 2.38 -0.05
N ALA A 170 14.78 3.49 0.29
CA ALA A 170 15.35 4.52 1.15
C ALA A 170 15.64 4.03 2.59
N ALA A 171 14.96 2.97 3.06
CA ALA A 171 15.21 2.37 4.37
C ALA A 171 16.46 1.46 4.41
N VAL A 172 16.89 0.92 3.28
CA VAL A 172 17.99 -0.05 3.20
C VAL A 172 19.31 0.46 3.81
N PRO A 173 19.77 1.71 3.53
CA PRO A 173 20.98 2.23 4.16
C PRO A 173 20.92 2.25 5.69
N TYR A 174 19.76 2.56 6.26
CA TYR A 174 19.53 2.58 7.70
C TYR A 174 19.59 1.17 8.30
N ILE A 175 18.94 0.20 7.67
CA ILE A 175 18.97 -1.22 8.08
C ILE A 175 20.42 -1.73 8.08
N VAL A 176 21.16 -1.47 7.00
CA VAL A 176 22.54 -1.95 6.86
C VAL A 176 23.48 -1.30 7.88
N ALA A 177 23.35 0.01 8.08
CA ALA A 177 24.20 0.75 9.04
C ALA A 177 23.90 0.35 10.49
N ALA A 178 22.62 0.26 10.85
CA ALA A 178 22.17 -0.13 12.19
C ALA A 178 22.59 -1.56 12.54
N ARG A 179 22.39 -2.50 11.61
CA ARG A 179 22.85 -3.88 11.76
C ARG A 179 24.36 -3.97 12.02
N ARG A 180 25.17 -3.19 11.30
CA ARG A 180 26.63 -3.12 11.50
C ARG A 180 27.02 -2.68 12.90
N LEU A 181 26.15 -1.90 13.56
CA LEU A 181 26.36 -1.37 14.91
C LEU A 181 25.68 -2.19 16.01
N GLY A 182 24.95 -3.25 15.66
CA GLY A 182 24.15 -4.03 16.61
C GLY A 182 23.09 -3.22 17.30
N LEU A 183 22.37 -2.38 16.54
CA LEU A 183 21.26 -1.59 17.05
C LEU A 183 19.95 -2.39 16.93
N ALA A 184 19.01 -2.16 17.85
CA ALA A 184 17.69 -2.76 17.79
C ALA A 184 16.90 -2.27 16.56
N LEU A 185 16.32 -3.20 15.80
CA LEU A 185 15.59 -2.94 14.56
C LEU A 185 14.22 -3.60 14.60
N VAL A 186 13.17 -2.78 14.49
CA VAL A 186 11.79 -3.24 14.34
C VAL A 186 11.24 -2.72 13.03
N GLY A 187 10.49 -3.53 12.31
CA GLY A 187 9.94 -3.09 11.03
C GLY A 187 8.50 -3.54 10.78
N TYR A 188 7.69 -2.60 10.33
CA TYR A 188 6.33 -2.87 9.88
C TYR A 188 6.32 -3.17 8.38
N VAL A 189 5.56 -4.17 7.97
CA VAL A 189 5.31 -4.49 6.55
C VAL A 189 3.97 -3.88 6.17
N ALA A 190 4.03 -2.75 5.49
CA ALA A 190 2.91 -1.82 5.36
C ALA A 190 1.75 -2.28 4.45
N SER A 191 1.92 -3.34 3.66
CA SER A 191 0.88 -3.84 2.77
C SER A 191 1.01 -5.34 2.54
N TRP A 192 -0.11 -6.01 2.39
CA TRP A 192 -0.23 -7.45 2.13
C TRP A 192 0.48 -7.94 0.87
N ASP A 193 0.63 -7.07 -0.15
CA ASP A 193 1.36 -7.38 -1.37
C ASP A 193 2.88 -7.26 -1.24
N HIS A 194 3.38 -6.74 -0.13
CA HIS A 194 4.79 -6.45 0.04
C HIS A 194 5.64 -7.71 0.24
N THR A 195 5.08 -8.78 0.80
CA THR A 195 5.81 -10.01 1.03
C THR A 195 6.07 -10.82 -0.23
N VAL A 196 5.27 -10.62 -1.29
CA VAL A 196 5.34 -11.44 -2.52
C VAL A 196 5.44 -10.63 -3.81
N GLY A 197 4.97 -9.38 -3.81
CA GLY A 197 4.86 -8.54 -5.01
C GLY A 197 5.98 -7.53 -5.21
N LYS A 198 6.88 -7.38 -4.22
CA LYS A 198 7.94 -6.37 -4.21
C LYS A 198 9.34 -6.99 -4.08
N GLY A 199 10.31 -6.22 -3.60
CA GLY A 199 11.67 -6.69 -3.37
C GLY A 199 11.86 -7.51 -2.10
N VAL A 200 13.10 -7.89 -1.85
CA VAL A 200 13.47 -8.69 -0.68
C VAL A 200 13.39 -7.86 0.60
N ILE A 201 12.72 -8.39 1.63
CA ILE A 201 12.73 -7.83 2.98
C ILE A 201 13.95 -8.37 3.73
N SER A 202 14.64 -7.52 4.50
CA SER A 202 15.81 -7.95 5.29
C SER A 202 15.43 -9.00 6.32
N SER A 203 16.19 -10.12 6.36
CA SER A 203 16.04 -11.18 7.38
C SER A 203 16.73 -10.87 8.71
N HIS A 204 17.21 -9.65 8.90
CA HIS A 204 18.11 -9.31 10.00
C HIS A 204 17.56 -8.27 10.99
N LEU A 205 16.23 -8.11 11.04
CA LEU A 205 15.61 -7.31 12.09
C LEU A 205 15.35 -8.19 13.32
N ASP A 206 15.26 -7.54 14.46
CA ASP A 206 14.94 -8.20 15.72
C ASP A 206 13.46 -8.57 15.77
N ARG A 207 12.58 -7.70 15.19
CA ARG A 207 11.15 -7.98 15.12
C ARG A 207 10.52 -7.44 13.83
N TYR A 208 9.55 -8.19 13.33
CA TYR A 208 8.70 -7.85 12.18
C TYR A 208 7.26 -7.76 12.63
N VAL A 209 6.55 -6.74 12.15
CA VAL A 209 5.12 -6.57 12.42
C VAL A 209 4.38 -6.69 11.09
N VAL A 210 3.44 -7.60 11.02
CA VAL A 210 2.68 -7.92 9.79
C VAL A 210 1.17 -7.89 10.07
N GLN A 211 0.39 -7.87 8.99
CA GLN A 211 -1.06 -7.75 9.09
C GLN A 211 -1.75 -9.09 9.39
N ASN A 212 -1.26 -10.20 8.84
CA ASN A 212 -1.90 -11.51 8.93
C ASN A 212 -0.89 -12.66 8.94
N ASP A 213 -1.38 -13.88 9.18
CA ASP A 213 -0.58 -15.09 9.20
C ASP A 213 0.04 -15.44 7.85
N VAL A 214 -0.65 -15.13 6.74
CA VAL A 214 -0.12 -15.35 5.39
C VAL A 214 1.17 -14.57 5.19
N MET A 215 1.20 -13.30 5.61
CA MET A 215 2.42 -12.49 5.53
C MET A 215 3.55 -13.01 6.42
N ARG A 216 3.24 -13.56 7.61
CA ARG A 216 4.25 -14.22 8.46
C ARG A 216 4.85 -15.42 7.74
N ASP A 217 4.01 -16.25 7.16
CA ASP A 217 4.45 -17.46 6.46
C ASP A 217 5.24 -17.13 5.18
N ASP A 218 4.86 -16.05 4.48
CA ASP A 218 5.59 -15.51 3.34
C ASP A 218 6.98 -14.99 3.74
N LEU A 219 7.10 -14.28 4.86
CA LEU A 219 8.39 -13.80 5.37
C LEU A 219 9.34 -14.97 5.65
N ALA A 220 8.84 -16.04 6.27
CA ALA A 220 9.62 -17.25 6.50
C ALA A 220 10.01 -17.95 5.20
N ARG A 221 9.05 -18.08 4.29
CA ARG A 221 9.22 -18.85 3.05
C ARG A 221 10.09 -18.15 2.02
N TYR A 222 9.97 -16.83 1.88
CA TYR A 222 10.55 -16.07 0.77
C TYR A 222 11.66 -15.10 1.18
N HIS A 223 11.76 -14.76 2.46
CA HIS A 223 12.69 -13.75 2.94
C HIS A 223 13.71 -14.29 3.96
N ASP A 224 13.71 -15.59 4.24
CA ASP A 224 14.62 -16.21 5.22
C ASP A 224 14.50 -15.60 6.64
N VAL A 225 13.27 -15.19 7.01
CA VAL A 225 12.93 -14.61 8.31
C VAL A 225 12.50 -15.73 9.25
N ASP A 226 13.02 -15.70 10.48
CA ASP A 226 12.56 -16.60 11.55
C ASP A 226 11.12 -16.22 11.97
N PRO A 227 10.13 -17.14 11.84
CA PRO A 227 8.75 -16.88 12.24
C PRO A 227 8.59 -16.43 13.69
N ALA A 228 9.50 -16.85 14.59
CA ALA A 228 9.49 -16.46 16.00
C ALA A 228 9.70 -14.94 16.21
N ARG A 229 10.26 -14.25 15.23
CA ARG A 229 10.46 -12.81 15.23
C ARG A 229 9.30 -12.04 14.61
N VAL A 230 8.28 -12.72 14.10
CA VAL A 230 7.16 -12.10 13.40
C VAL A 230 5.94 -12.02 14.30
N VAL A 231 5.42 -10.81 14.50
CA VAL A 231 4.19 -10.55 15.24
C VAL A 231 3.08 -10.21 14.25
N VAL A 232 1.99 -10.94 14.30
CA VAL A 232 0.76 -10.65 13.57
C VAL A 232 -0.05 -9.66 14.39
N ALA A 233 -0.17 -8.43 13.92
CA ALA A 233 -0.82 -7.33 14.63
C ALA A 233 -2.17 -6.91 14.04
N GLY A 234 -2.50 -7.36 12.84
CA GLY A 234 -3.64 -6.86 12.08
C GLY A 234 -3.27 -5.65 11.21
N TRP A 235 -4.26 -5.08 10.59
CA TRP A 235 -4.10 -3.92 9.70
C TRP A 235 -4.64 -2.65 10.36
N PRO A 236 -3.80 -1.73 10.86
CA PRO A 236 -4.23 -0.57 11.64
C PRO A 236 -5.25 0.34 10.96
N GLN A 237 -5.22 0.43 9.62
CA GLN A 237 -6.21 1.19 8.87
C GLN A 237 -7.65 0.69 9.13
N THR A 238 -7.82 -0.59 9.43
CA THR A 238 -9.14 -1.16 9.73
C THR A 238 -9.71 -0.71 11.07
N ASP A 239 -8.88 -0.25 12.00
CA ASP A 239 -9.35 0.32 13.28
C ASP A 239 -10.17 1.59 13.02
N VAL A 240 -9.74 2.41 12.04
CA VAL A 240 -10.49 3.60 11.61
C VAL A 240 -11.84 3.21 10.97
N PHE A 241 -11.88 2.09 10.26
CA PHE A 241 -13.13 1.55 9.68
C PHE A 241 -14.02 0.86 10.71
N HIS A 242 -13.44 0.32 11.79
CA HIS A 242 -14.18 -0.28 12.88
C HIS A 242 -15.03 0.75 13.65
N VAL A 243 -14.55 1.98 13.76
CA VAL A 243 -15.31 3.08 14.38
C VAL A 243 -16.55 3.40 13.56
N GLN A 244 -17.72 3.12 14.10
CA GLN A 244 -18.99 3.39 13.42
C GLN A 244 -19.27 4.88 13.35
N ARG A 245 -19.52 5.39 12.15
CA ARG A 245 -19.86 6.78 11.91
C ARG A 245 -21.37 6.93 11.75
N PRO A 246 -21.98 7.96 12.36
CA PRO A 246 -23.42 8.18 12.21
C PRO A 246 -23.74 8.56 10.75
N ARG A 247 -24.93 8.18 10.29
CA ARG A 247 -25.43 8.53 8.95
C ARG A 247 -25.40 10.05 8.70
N SER A 248 -25.63 10.86 9.74
CA SER A 248 -25.54 12.32 9.67
C SER A 248 -24.16 12.86 9.25
N ALA A 249 -23.07 12.13 9.55
CA ALA A 249 -21.74 12.50 9.06
C ALA A 249 -21.66 12.40 7.53
N TYR A 250 -22.21 11.32 6.96
CA TYR A 250 -22.32 11.14 5.51
C TYR A 250 -23.25 12.19 4.88
N GLU A 251 -24.42 12.44 5.50
CA GLU A 251 -25.40 13.44 5.05
C GLU A 251 -24.86 14.88 5.08
N SER A 252 -23.88 15.14 5.94
CA SER A 252 -23.15 16.41 5.98
C SER A 252 -21.99 16.47 5.00
N LEU A 253 -21.40 15.30 4.65
CA LEU A 253 -20.23 15.20 3.78
C LEU A 253 -20.59 15.27 2.29
N VAL A 254 -21.57 14.46 1.86
CA VAL A 254 -21.92 14.28 0.44
C VAL A 254 -22.35 15.57 -0.25
N PRO A 255 -23.14 16.48 0.39
CA PRO A 255 -23.49 17.77 -0.21
C PRO A 255 -22.32 18.70 -0.49
N ARG A 256 -21.16 18.52 0.20
CA ARG A 256 -19.93 19.30 -0.10
C ARG A 256 -19.39 19.00 -1.50
N TYR A 257 -19.75 17.85 -2.06
CA TYR A 257 -19.44 17.46 -3.42
C TYR A 257 -20.56 17.80 -4.41
N GLY A 258 -21.62 18.50 -3.98
CA GLY A 258 -22.78 18.84 -4.82
C GLY A 258 -23.69 17.64 -5.11
N LEU A 259 -23.60 16.57 -4.32
CA LEU A 259 -24.42 15.37 -4.43
C LEU A 259 -25.52 15.35 -3.37
N ASP A 260 -26.61 14.66 -3.66
CA ASP A 260 -27.75 14.48 -2.77
C ASP A 260 -27.60 13.17 -1.95
N PRO A 261 -27.44 13.24 -0.62
CA PRO A 261 -27.26 12.06 0.22
C PRO A 261 -28.53 11.17 0.32
N ALA A 262 -29.69 11.66 -0.15
CA ALA A 262 -30.93 10.87 -0.22
C ALA A 262 -31.01 9.98 -1.48
N ARG A 263 -30.13 10.18 -2.45
CA ARG A 263 -30.04 9.38 -3.67
C ARG A 263 -28.86 8.43 -3.59
N PRO A 264 -28.93 7.26 -4.26
CA PRO A 264 -27.79 6.33 -4.30
C PRO A 264 -26.51 6.99 -4.82
N VAL A 265 -25.39 6.74 -4.14
CA VAL A 265 -24.06 7.22 -4.51
C VAL A 265 -23.12 6.03 -4.72
N VAL A 266 -22.62 5.89 -5.94
CA VAL A 266 -21.58 4.94 -6.30
C VAL A 266 -20.22 5.58 -6.14
N LEU A 267 -19.36 4.96 -5.35
CA LEU A 267 -17.98 5.39 -5.13
C LEU A 267 -17.08 4.76 -6.20
N VAL A 268 -16.53 5.57 -7.09
CA VAL A 268 -15.64 5.12 -8.17
C VAL A 268 -14.19 5.40 -7.75
N MET A 269 -13.48 4.35 -7.39
CA MET A 269 -12.13 4.43 -6.83
C MET A 269 -11.07 4.30 -7.92
N GLY A 270 -10.29 5.36 -8.10
CA GLY A 270 -9.25 5.45 -9.12
C GLY A 270 -7.95 4.74 -8.76
N ASN A 271 -7.16 4.47 -9.78
CA ASN A 271 -5.82 3.90 -9.68
C ASN A 271 -4.76 4.88 -10.23
N THR A 272 -3.48 4.56 -10.04
CA THR A 272 -2.40 5.38 -10.58
C THR A 272 -2.33 5.29 -12.12
N PRO A 273 -1.86 6.35 -12.83
CA PRO A 273 -1.69 6.31 -14.28
C PRO A 273 -0.85 5.13 -14.77
N THR A 274 0.15 4.73 -13.97
CA THR A 274 1.03 3.60 -14.28
C THR A 274 0.38 2.23 -14.14
N ASN A 275 -0.70 2.12 -13.37
CA ASN A 275 -1.42 0.86 -13.17
C ASN A 275 -2.74 0.80 -13.97
N ALA A 276 -3.32 1.95 -14.30
CA ALA A 276 -4.56 2.06 -15.06
C ALA A 276 -4.46 3.21 -16.08
N PRO A 277 -3.65 3.08 -17.13
CA PRO A 277 -3.41 4.16 -18.12
C PRO A 277 -4.67 4.52 -18.92
N TYR A 278 -5.65 3.62 -18.99
CA TYR A 278 -6.90 3.81 -19.74
C TYR A 278 -8.08 4.27 -18.87
N GLU A 279 -7.85 4.55 -17.58
CA GLU A 279 -8.92 4.90 -16.64
C GLU A 279 -9.70 6.16 -17.06
N GLY A 280 -9.05 7.17 -17.66
CA GLY A 280 -9.74 8.35 -18.18
C GLY A 280 -10.84 8.03 -19.20
N ARG A 281 -10.63 7.05 -20.08
CA ARG A 281 -11.64 6.57 -21.04
C ARG A 281 -12.79 5.85 -20.34
N PHE A 282 -12.48 5.09 -19.31
CA PHE A 282 -13.48 4.45 -18.47
C PHE A 282 -14.37 5.50 -17.75
N VAL A 283 -13.75 6.54 -17.20
CA VAL A 283 -14.48 7.68 -16.58
C VAL A 283 -15.40 8.35 -17.59
N GLU A 284 -14.89 8.67 -18.78
CA GLU A 284 -15.69 9.28 -19.86
C GLU A 284 -16.92 8.42 -20.21
N ARG A 285 -16.73 7.12 -20.40
CA ARG A 285 -17.80 6.18 -20.73
C ARG A 285 -18.82 6.06 -19.60
N LEU A 286 -18.35 6.02 -18.35
CA LEU A 286 -19.23 5.92 -17.19
C LEU A 286 -20.06 7.19 -16.99
N ILE A 287 -19.50 8.37 -17.24
CA ILE A 287 -20.23 9.63 -17.25
C ILE A 287 -21.28 9.66 -18.38
N ALA A 288 -20.91 9.28 -19.60
CA ALA A 288 -21.84 9.23 -20.73
C ALA A 288 -23.03 8.29 -20.44
N TRP A 289 -22.78 7.13 -19.85
CA TRP A 289 -23.85 6.23 -19.39
C TRP A 289 -24.74 6.89 -18.33
N ARG A 290 -24.11 7.54 -17.33
CA ARG A 290 -24.86 8.20 -16.24
C ARG A 290 -25.78 9.30 -16.78
N GLU A 291 -25.33 10.10 -17.73
CA GLU A 291 -26.11 11.20 -18.33
C GLU A 291 -27.24 10.70 -19.25
N ALA A 292 -27.01 9.57 -19.93
CA ALA A 292 -28.02 8.95 -20.80
C ALA A 292 -29.09 8.16 -20.03
N THR A 293 -28.92 7.92 -18.72
CA THR A 293 -29.82 7.07 -17.93
C THR A 293 -30.51 7.89 -16.83
N ALA A 294 -31.83 8.08 -16.95
CA ALA A 294 -32.60 8.98 -16.08
C ALA A 294 -32.49 8.63 -14.58
N ASP A 295 -32.59 7.34 -14.23
CA ASP A 295 -32.59 6.86 -12.85
C ASP A 295 -31.23 6.32 -12.41
N ALA A 296 -30.16 6.62 -13.15
CA ALA A 296 -28.81 6.19 -12.76
C ALA A 296 -28.38 6.85 -11.42
N PRO A 297 -27.60 6.14 -10.61
CA PRO A 297 -27.07 6.67 -9.36
C PRO A 297 -26.15 7.86 -9.59
N GLN A 298 -25.88 8.59 -8.54
CA GLN A 298 -24.84 9.62 -8.52
C GLN A 298 -23.47 8.94 -8.44
N LEU A 299 -22.44 9.60 -8.99
CA LEU A 299 -21.07 9.08 -9.03
C LEU A 299 -20.14 9.99 -8.22
N LEU A 300 -19.45 9.44 -7.24
CA LEU A 300 -18.36 10.13 -6.55
C LEU A 300 -17.03 9.47 -6.93
N PHE A 301 -16.26 10.15 -7.75
CA PHE A 301 -14.94 9.72 -8.15
C PHE A 301 -13.90 10.11 -7.11
N ARG A 302 -13.05 9.16 -6.78
CA ARG A 302 -11.93 9.35 -5.85
C ARG A 302 -10.63 8.88 -6.53
N PRO A 303 -9.90 9.79 -7.19
CA PRO A 303 -8.59 9.48 -7.77
C PRO A 303 -7.62 8.96 -6.73
N HIS A 304 -6.63 8.16 -7.16
CA HIS A 304 -5.61 7.65 -6.26
C HIS A 304 -4.74 8.80 -5.72
N PRO A 305 -4.32 8.80 -4.43
CA PRO A 305 -3.48 9.88 -3.86
C PRO A 305 -2.18 10.18 -4.61
N ARG A 306 -1.64 9.21 -5.36
CA ARG A 306 -0.45 9.39 -6.20
C ARG A 306 -0.75 9.85 -7.62
N ASP A 307 -2.02 10.04 -7.99
CA ASP A 307 -2.39 10.48 -9.33
C ASP A 307 -2.19 11.99 -9.46
N ARG A 308 -1.09 12.41 -10.07
CA ARG A 308 -0.79 13.82 -10.34
C ARG A 308 -1.49 14.34 -11.60
N GLU A 309 -2.03 13.44 -12.42
CA GLU A 309 -2.74 13.74 -13.68
C GLU A 309 -4.26 13.68 -13.51
N TRP A 310 -4.77 13.58 -12.28
CA TRP A 310 -6.18 13.33 -12.00
C TRP A 310 -7.12 14.34 -12.63
N ARG A 311 -6.75 15.64 -12.71
CA ARG A 311 -7.61 16.67 -13.30
C ARG A 311 -7.88 16.42 -14.78
N GLU A 312 -6.91 15.92 -15.52
CA GLU A 312 -7.05 15.53 -16.93
C GLU A 312 -7.83 14.22 -17.06
N ARG A 313 -7.45 13.22 -16.29
CA ARG A 313 -8.04 11.88 -16.36
C ARG A 313 -9.51 11.84 -15.93
N PHE A 314 -9.90 12.68 -14.98
CA PHE A 314 -11.27 12.78 -14.47
C PHE A 314 -12.01 14.03 -14.98
N ALA A 315 -11.51 14.74 -16.01
CA ALA A 315 -12.10 15.94 -16.55
C ALA A 315 -13.59 15.81 -16.90
N PRO A 316 -14.09 14.72 -17.50
CA PRO A 316 -15.52 14.55 -17.77
C PRO A 316 -16.39 14.59 -16.49
N ALA A 317 -15.88 14.06 -15.38
CA ALA A 317 -16.60 14.03 -14.11
C ALA A 317 -16.62 15.38 -13.38
N LEU A 318 -15.67 16.28 -13.69
CA LEU A 318 -15.62 17.62 -13.09
C LEU A 318 -16.73 18.55 -13.60
N THR A 319 -17.34 18.25 -14.73
CA THR A 319 -18.34 19.09 -15.40
C THR A 319 -19.71 18.42 -15.54
N ALA A 320 -19.81 17.12 -15.25
CA ALA A 320 -21.02 16.34 -15.39
C ALA A 320 -22.04 16.63 -14.28
N SER A 321 -23.32 16.51 -14.60
CA SER A 321 -24.39 16.57 -13.60
C SER A 321 -24.43 15.28 -12.77
N ALA A 322 -24.73 15.38 -11.47
CA ALA A 322 -24.81 14.25 -10.54
C ALA A 322 -23.56 13.35 -10.51
N ALA A 323 -22.40 13.96 -10.77
CA ALA A 323 -21.08 13.39 -10.58
C ALA A 323 -20.18 14.42 -9.89
N ALA A 324 -19.20 13.93 -9.12
CA ALA A 324 -18.24 14.76 -8.43
C ALA A 324 -16.88 14.05 -8.35
N VAL A 325 -15.83 14.83 -8.17
CA VAL A 325 -14.47 14.32 -7.95
C VAL A 325 -13.97 14.83 -6.61
N GLN A 326 -13.59 13.92 -5.73
CA GLN A 326 -12.85 14.24 -4.51
C GLN A 326 -11.37 14.43 -4.85
N GLU A 327 -10.77 15.53 -4.45
CA GLU A 327 -9.34 15.74 -4.65
C GLU A 327 -8.51 14.65 -3.97
N PRO A 328 -7.45 14.14 -4.64
CA PRO A 328 -6.55 13.17 -4.03
C PRO A 328 -5.92 13.71 -2.76
N SER A 329 -5.94 12.93 -1.70
CA SER A 329 -5.34 13.29 -0.42
C SER A 329 -4.78 12.06 0.30
N TYR A 330 -3.70 12.26 1.06
CA TYR A 330 -3.20 11.24 1.99
C TYR A 330 -3.76 11.41 3.41
N THR A 331 -4.43 12.54 3.70
CA THR A 331 -4.87 12.88 5.06
C THR A 331 -6.38 12.81 5.26
N ASP A 332 -7.06 12.00 4.46
CA ASP A 332 -8.52 11.94 4.40
C ASP A 332 -9.12 10.57 4.77
N LEU A 333 -8.41 9.79 5.61
CA LEU A 333 -8.84 8.44 5.99
C LEU A 333 -10.21 8.42 6.67
N GLU A 334 -10.52 9.42 7.50
CA GLU A 334 -11.83 9.60 8.13
C GLU A 334 -12.95 9.85 7.10
N THR A 335 -12.66 10.65 6.07
CA THR A 335 -13.59 10.89 4.95
C THR A 335 -13.81 9.59 4.17
N LEU A 336 -12.74 8.85 3.86
CA LEU A 336 -12.84 7.56 3.19
C LEU A 336 -13.70 6.58 4.00
N ALA A 337 -13.47 6.47 5.30
CA ALA A 337 -14.24 5.59 6.17
C ALA A 337 -15.74 5.97 6.17
N THR A 338 -16.07 7.27 6.26
CA THR A 338 -17.45 7.74 6.19
C THR A 338 -18.11 7.37 4.87
N LEU A 339 -17.42 7.57 3.75
CA LEU A 339 -17.91 7.22 2.43
C LEU A 339 -18.11 5.71 2.27
N LEU A 340 -17.16 4.89 2.72
CA LEU A 340 -17.26 3.42 2.62
C LEU A 340 -18.35 2.85 3.52
N GLN A 341 -18.59 3.44 4.71
CA GLN A 341 -19.65 2.95 5.61
C GLN A 341 -21.07 3.27 5.12
N HIS A 342 -21.23 4.28 4.28
CA HIS A 342 -22.56 4.78 3.91
C HIS A 342 -22.83 4.89 2.41
N GLY A 343 -21.81 4.83 1.56
CA GLY A 343 -21.99 4.76 0.11
C GLY A 343 -22.66 3.44 -0.30
N ASP A 344 -23.32 3.41 -1.43
CA ASP A 344 -24.21 2.31 -1.79
C ASP A 344 -23.49 1.19 -2.58
N CYS A 345 -22.49 1.55 -3.36
CA CYS A 345 -21.69 0.60 -4.15
C CYS A 345 -20.29 1.16 -4.37
N VAL A 346 -19.30 0.28 -4.46
CA VAL A 346 -17.91 0.63 -4.83
C VAL A 346 -17.59 0.04 -6.20
N VAL A 347 -17.06 0.87 -7.10
CA VAL A 347 -16.48 0.44 -8.38
C VAL A 347 -14.98 0.70 -8.31
N ALA A 348 -14.16 -0.33 -8.44
CA ALA A 348 -12.73 -0.21 -8.34
C ALA A 348 -12.02 -1.21 -9.25
N ASN A 349 -10.80 -0.89 -9.66
CA ASN A 349 -9.87 -1.90 -10.13
C ASN A 349 -9.33 -2.69 -8.93
N ALA A 350 -8.76 -3.88 -9.15
CA ALA A 350 -8.19 -4.66 -8.06
C ALA A 350 -7.03 -3.91 -7.38
N GLY A 351 -7.17 -3.72 -6.08
CA GLY A 351 -6.25 -2.97 -5.24
C GLY A 351 -6.67 -3.00 -3.78
N THR A 352 -5.89 -2.35 -2.91
CA THR A 352 -6.16 -2.25 -1.47
C THR A 352 -7.53 -1.64 -1.18
N ILE A 353 -7.96 -0.69 -2.02
CA ILE A 353 -9.26 -0.02 -1.87
C ILE A 353 -10.46 -0.98 -2.02
N LEU A 354 -10.30 -2.06 -2.78
CA LEU A 354 -11.32 -3.10 -2.85
C LEU A 354 -11.45 -3.83 -1.50
N LEU A 355 -10.32 -4.12 -0.83
CA LEU A 355 -10.33 -4.68 0.53
C LEU A 355 -10.98 -3.70 1.53
N ASP A 356 -10.68 -2.40 1.42
CA ASP A 356 -11.31 -1.38 2.26
C ASP A 356 -12.85 -1.39 2.12
N ALA A 357 -13.35 -1.56 0.90
CA ALA A 357 -14.79 -1.69 0.64
C ALA A 357 -15.37 -2.94 1.31
N LEU A 358 -14.68 -4.10 1.17
CA LEU A 358 -15.13 -5.37 1.74
C LEU A 358 -15.11 -5.35 3.28
N VAL A 359 -14.11 -4.71 3.89
CA VAL A 359 -14.02 -4.48 5.35
C VAL A 359 -15.24 -3.72 5.87
N ASN A 360 -15.73 -2.75 5.10
CA ASN A 360 -16.93 -1.98 5.42
C ASN A 360 -18.24 -2.65 4.96
N ASP A 361 -18.20 -3.93 4.57
CA ASP A 361 -19.31 -4.71 4.03
C ASP A 361 -20.02 -4.02 2.84
N ARG A 362 -19.28 -3.23 2.05
CA ARG A 362 -19.84 -2.59 0.86
C ARG A 362 -19.85 -3.54 -0.34
N PRO A 363 -20.99 -3.63 -1.05
CA PRO A 363 -21.02 -4.35 -2.31
C PRO A 363 -20.11 -3.65 -3.31
N ALA A 364 -19.38 -4.45 -4.09
CA ALA A 364 -18.37 -3.91 -4.96
C ALA A 364 -18.39 -4.56 -6.36
N VAL A 365 -18.00 -3.78 -7.36
CA VAL A 365 -17.73 -4.21 -8.72
C VAL A 365 -16.23 -4.05 -8.99
N CYS A 366 -15.55 -5.15 -9.30
CA CYS A 366 -14.14 -5.14 -9.66
C CYS A 366 -13.99 -5.06 -11.18
N VAL A 367 -13.42 -3.96 -11.67
CA VAL A 367 -13.17 -3.72 -13.10
C VAL A 367 -11.91 -4.45 -13.52
N LEU A 368 -12.04 -5.43 -14.40
CA LEU A 368 -10.98 -6.31 -14.88
C LEU A 368 -10.68 -6.15 -16.38
N TYR A 369 -11.06 -5.04 -16.96
CA TYR A 369 -10.77 -4.68 -18.35
C TYR A 369 -10.28 -3.22 -18.45
N ASP A 370 -9.70 -2.88 -19.56
CA ASP A 370 -9.22 -1.53 -19.86
C ASP A 370 -10.01 -0.94 -21.02
N GLU A 371 -10.75 0.14 -20.76
CA GLU A 371 -11.64 0.77 -21.74
C GLU A 371 -10.83 1.34 -22.92
N GLY A 372 -11.11 0.85 -24.13
CA GLY A 372 -10.45 1.30 -25.34
C GLY A 372 -8.96 0.94 -25.45
N ALA A 373 -8.47 -0.01 -24.66
CA ALA A 373 -7.12 -0.53 -24.82
C ALA A 373 -6.94 -1.25 -26.16
N PRO A 374 -5.74 -1.24 -26.75
CA PRO A 374 -5.44 -2.05 -27.92
C PRO A 374 -5.69 -3.55 -27.67
N PRO A 375 -6.06 -4.32 -28.71
CA PRO A 375 -6.25 -5.76 -28.57
C PRO A 375 -5.01 -6.45 -27.97
N GLY A 376 -5.24 -7.30 -26.97
CA GLY A 376 -4.17 -8.03 -26.26
C GLY A 376 -3.46 -7.22 -25.17
N GLU A 377 -3.86 -5.98 -24.96
CA GLU A 377 -3.38 -5.16 -23.87
C GLU A 377 -4.38 -5.18 -22.71
N SER A 378 -3.95 -5.49 -21.47
CA SER A 378 -4.79 -5.52 -20.26
C SER A 378 -4.03 -5.15 -18.99
N TRP A 379 -4.11 -3.92 -18.54
CA TRP A 379 -3.51 -3.43 -17.30
C TRP A 379 -4.32 -3.84 -16.07
N ALA A 380 -5.64 -3.90 -16.21
CA ALA A 380 -6.52 -4.33 -15.15
C ALA A 380 -6.24 -5.78 -14.73
N LEU A 381 -6.07 -6.70 -15.70
CA LEU A 381 -5.73 -8.10 -15.42
C LEU A 381 -4.34 -8.26 -14.79
N LYS A 382 -3.38 -7.41 -15.15
CA LYS A 382 -2.05 -7.39 -14.54
C LYS A 382 -2.12 -7.22 -13.03
N ASN A 383 -3.00 -6.37 -12.54
CA ASN A 383 -3.12 -6.10 -11.11
C ASN A 383 -3.65 -7.30 -10.32
N VAL A 384 -4.30 -8.26 -10.96
CA VAL A 384 -4.92 -9.43 -10.31
C VAL A 384 -4.14 -10.73 -10.48
N VAL A 385 -3.07 -10.70 -11.26
CA VAL A 385 -2.29 -11.91 -11.53
C VAL A 385 -1.24 -12.25 -10.46
N GLY A 386 -1.04 -11.38 -9.46
CA GLY A 386 -0.16 -11.67 -8.33
C GLY A 386 -0.73 -12.77 -7.42
N GLU A 387 0.14 -13.61 -6.87
CA GLU A 387 -0.26 -14.72 -5.97
C GLU A 387 -1.08 -14.22 -4.78
N HIS A 388 -0.75 -13.06 -4.23
CA HIS A 388 -1.49 -12.44 -3.14
C HIS A 388 -2.94 -12.08 -3.50
N TYR A 389 -3.26 -11.84 -4.78
CA TYR A 389 -4.63 -11.57 -5.22
C TYR A 389 -5.49 -12.82 -5.41
N ARG A 390 -4.89 -14.01 -5.48
CA ARG A 390 -5.62 -15.22 -5.82
C ARG A 390 -6.83 -15.44 -4.91
N GLU A 391 -6.62 -15.42 -3.61
CA GLU A 391 -7.69 -15.64 -2.65
C GLU A 391 -8.80 -14.59 -2.74
N LEU A 392 -8.42 -13.31 -2.91
CA LEU A 392 -9.38 -12.23 -3.11
C LEU A 392 -10.19 -12.41 -4.41
N ILE A 393 -9.52 -12.73 -5.53
CA ILE A 393 -10.17 -12.87 -6.84
C ILE A 393 -11.07 -14.12 -6.91
N GLU A 394 -10.69 -15.21 -6.26
CA GLU A 394 -11.44 -16.47 -6.24
C GLU A 394 -12.55 -16.48 -5.17
N SER A 395 -12.59 -15.49 -4.27
CA SER A 395 -13.51 -15.44 -3.13
C SER A 395 -14.99 -15.35 -3.50
N GLY A 396 -15.32 -14.79 -4.66
CA GLY A 396 -16.69 -14.42 -5.02
C GLY A 396 -17.29 -13.30 -4.16
N ALA A 397 -16.47 -12.50 -3.48
CA ALA A 397 -16.91 -11.46 -2.55
C ALA A 397 -17.34 -10.14 -3.25
N PHE A 398 -17.16 -10.04 -4.55
CA PHE A 398 -17.52 -8.89 -5.37
C PHE A 398 -17.95 -9.35 -6.78
N LEU A 399 -18.61 -8.45 -7.50
CA LEU A 399 -19.00 -8.68 -8.88
C LEU A 399 -17.83 -8.37 -9.82
N ARG A 400 -17.57 -9.26 -10.79
CA ARG A 400 -16.53 -9.07 -11.80
C ARG A 400 -17.10 -8.35 -13.01
N ALA A 401 -16.35 -7.41 -13.54
CA ALA A 401 -16.67 -6.72 -14.77
C ALA A 401 -15.51 -6.88 -15.77
N ASP A 402 -15.72 -7.70 -16.79
CA ASP A 402 -14.75 -7.94 -17.86
C ASP A 402 -15.02 -7.02 -19.08
N ARG A 403 -16.07 -6.21 -19.04
CA ARG A 403 -16.46 -5.18 -20.00
C ARG A 403 -17.39 -4.15 -19.36
N PHE A 404 -17.67 -3.06 -20.06
CA PHE A 404 -18.47 -1.95 -19.53
C PHE A 404 -19.89 -2.36 -19.13
N GLU A 405 -20.54 -3.18 -19.92
CA GLU A 405 -21.91 -3.65 -19.67
C GLU A 405 -22.00 -4.41 -18.34
N ASP A 406 -20.93 -5.13 -17.98
CA ASP A 406 -20.85 -5.86 -16.69
C ASP A 406 -20.70 -4.85 -15.51
N VAL A 407 -20.04 -3.71 -15.72
CA VAL A 407 -19.98 -2.65 -14.71
C VAL A 407 -21.37 -2.10 -14.43
N VAL A 408 -22.12 -1.77 -15.48
CA VAL A 408 -23.48 -1.23 -15.36
C VAL A 408 -24.40 -2.23 -14.67
N ALA A 409 -24.41 -3.47 -15.12
CA ALA A 409 -25.20 -4.54 -14.51
C ALA A 409 -24.78 -4.81 -13.05
N GLY A 410 -23.47 -4.74 -12.78
CA GLY A 410 -22.92 -4.88 -11.44
C GLY A 410 -23.36 -3.76 -10.49
N ILE A 411 -23.32 -2.53 -10.93
CA ILE A 411 -23.84 -1.38 -10.14
C ILE A 411 -25.31 -1.58 -9.81
N GLN A 412 -26.15 -1.92 -10.80
CA GLN A 412 -27.57 -2.17 -10.59
C GLN A 412 -27.82 -3.27 -9.56
N ARG A 413 -27.13 -4.41 -9.71
CA ARG A 413 -27.24 -5.54 -8.77
C ARG A 413 -26.76 -5.17 -7.36
N CYS A 414 -25.70 -4.40 -7.21
CA CYS A 414 -25.24 -3.92 -5.91
C CYS A 414 -26.28 -3.04 -5.22
N LEU A 415 -27.00 -2.20 -5.97
CA LEU A 415 -28.04 -1.32 -5.43
C LEU A 415 -29.33 -2.10 -5.09
N GLU A 416 -29.71 -3.09 -5.90
CA GLU A 416 -30.91 -3.91 -5.71
C GLU A 416 -30.75 -4.94 -4.58
N ALA A 417 -29.54 -5.53 -4.45
CA ALA A 417 -29.27 -6.62 -3.51
C ALA A 417 -27.94 -6.44 -2.76
N PRO A 418 -27.76 -5.37 -1.96
CA PRO A 418 -26.47 -5.04 -1.33
C PRO A 418 -25.94 -6.12 -0.40
N GLY A 419 -26.82 -6.93 0.18
CA GLY A 419 -26.46 -8.04 1.08
C GLY A 419 -26.09 -9.36 0.39
N GLU A 420 -26.22 -9.47 -0.92
CA GLU A 420 -26.11 -10.74 -1.64
C GLU A 420 -24.79 -11.49 -1.39
N LEU A 421 -23.67 -10.79 -1.37
CA LEU A 421 -22.34 -11.39 -1.18
C LEU A 421 -21.75 -11.10 0.21
N ALA A 422 -22.56 -10.75 1.21
CA ALA A 422 -22.08 -10.35 2.53
C ALA A 422 -21.29 -11.45 3.26
N GLU A 423 -21.68 -12.71 3.10
CA GLU A 423 -20.95 -13.83 3.71
C GLU A 423 -19.59 -14.05 3.04
N GLN A 424 -19.52 -13.95 1.72
CA GLN A 424 -18.27 -14.04 0.98
C GLN A 424 -17.32 -12.88 1.34
N ARG A 425 -17.86 -11.65 1.49
CA ARG A 425 -17.09 -10.50 1.97
C ARG A 425 -16.49 -10.76 3.34
N ARG A 426 -17.27 -11.19 4.32
CA ARG A 426 -16.76 -11.52 5.66
C ARG A 426 -15.68 -12.60 5.63
N ARG A 427 -15.89 -13.66 4.85
CA ARG A 427 -14.89 -14.75 4.73
C ARG A 427 -13.56 -14.26 4.18
N VAL A 428 -13.59 -13.50 3.07
CA VAL A 428 -12.35 -13.03 2.45
C VAL A 428 -11.65 -11.96 3.29
N VAL A 429 -12.40 -11.10 3.98
CA VAL A 429 -11.83 -10.13 4.92
C VAL A 429 -11.06 -10.87 6.02
N HIS A 430 -11.66 -11.88 6.64
CA HIS A 430 -10.97 -12.66 7.67
C HIS A 430 -9.71 -13.36 7.12
N ALA A 431 -9.78 -13.92 5.91
CA ALA A 431 -8.65 -14.64 5.30
C ALA A 431 -7.50 -13.72 4.86
N VAL A 432 -7.80 -12.56 4.27
CA VAL A 432 -6.80 -11.67 3.65
C VAL A 432 -6.40 -10.52 4.57
N VAL A 433 -7.34 -9.96 5.33
CA VAL A 433 -7.10 -8.82 6.22
C VAL A 433 -6.77 -9.29 7.64
N GLY A 434 -7.41 -10.36 8.10
CA GLY A 434 -7.35 -10.83 9.48
C GLY A 434 -8.49 -10.27 10.32
N ASP A 435 -8.26 -10.15 11.62
CA ASP A 435 -9.26 -9.64 12.56
C ASP A 435 -9.43 -8.13 12.43
N VAL A 436 -10.69 -7.71 12.31
CA VAL A 436 -11.09 -6.28 12.27
C VAL A 436 -11.81 -5.98 13.60
N ASP A 437 -11.04 -5.82 14.65
CA ASP A 437 -11.53 -5.68 16.03
C ASP A 437 -11.29 -4.29 16.66
N GLY A 438 -10.66 -3.37 15.91
CA GLY A 438 -10.36 -2.01 16.36
C GLY A 438 -9.10 -1.87 17.22
N HIS A 439 -8.28 -2.93 17.34
CA HIS A 439 -7.10 -2.96 18.20
C HIS A 439 -5.79 -3.25 17.48
N ALA A 440 -5.76 -3.17 16.14
CA ALA A 440 -4.55 -3.46 15.39
C ALA A 440 -3.43 -2.45 15.66
N ALA A 441 -3.75 -1.17 15.81
CA ALA A 441 -2.78 -0.13 16.16
C ALA A 441 -2.13 -0.36 17.52
N GLU A 442 -2.91 -0.75 18.55
CA GLU A 442 -2.40 -1.10 19.87
C GLU A 442 -1.44 -2.29 19.79
N ARG A 443 -1.81 -3.34 19.05
CA ARG A 443 -0.94 -4.51 18.85
C ARG A 443 0.35 -4.15 18.12
N VAL A 444 0.30 -3.25 17.14
CA VAL A 444 1.51 -2.73 16.47
C VAL A 444 2.42 -2.02 17.47
N VAL A 445 1.87 -1.14 18.32
CA VAL A 445 2.65 -0.42 19.33
C VAL A 445 3.31 -1.38 20.32
N GLU A 446 2.57 -2.37 20.84
CA GLU A 446 3.12 -3.37 21.77
C GLU A 446 4.18 -4.26 21.10
N ALA A 447 3.98 -4.64 19.83
CA ALA A 447 4.98 -5.38 19.07
C ALA A 447 6.26 -4.57 18.87
N ILE A 448 6.14 -3.27 18.58
CA ILE A 448 7.28 -2.35 18.46
C ILE A 448 8.02 -2.24 19.79
N ALA A 449 7.27 -2.00 20.86
CA ALA A 449 7.83 -1.85 22.20
C ALA A 449 8.59 -3.10 22.66
N GLY A 450 8.00 -4.27 22.50
CA GLY A 450 8.66 -5.53 22.81
C GLY A 450 9.95 -5.75 22.02
N GLY A 451 10.02 -5.33 20.76
CA GLY A 451 11.26 -5.46 19.96
C GLY A 451 12.34 -4.42 20.26
N ILE A 452 12.01 -3.36 20.99
CA ILE A 452 12.98 -2.34 21.44
C ILE A 452 13.52 -2.66 22.86
N GLU A 453 12.70 -3.24 23.71
CA GLU A 453 12.95 -3.45 25.13
C GLU A 453 13.64 -4.79 25.44
N GLU A 454 13.60 -5.75 24.51
CA GLU A 454 14.39 -6.99 24.52
C GLU A 454 15.88 -6.74 24.15
#